data_a5eceee5f6821c5fe27a031cae6d0c35
#
_entry.id   a5eceee5f6821c5fe27a031cae6d0c35
#
_cell.length_a   1.000
_cell.length_b   1.000
_cell.length_c   1.000
_cell.angle_alpha   90.00
_cell.angle_beta   90.00
_cell.angle_gamma   90.00
#
_symmetry.space_group_name_H-M   'P 1'
#
loop_
_entity.id
_entity.type
_entity.pdbx_description
1 polymer ?
#
loop_
_entity_poly.entity_id
_entity_poly.type
_entity_poly.pdbx_seq_one_letter_code
_entity_poly.pdbx_strand_id
1 'polypeptide(L)'
;MKKFLILGLCIGIVVQGHAQNLGRRIVINTKSQTEGKVENKTSETVDKAFNKMEEGVNNLFKKKGKADKSGEGDEESEAETQSYDENGRSSSPSQVSETDGNASAKIQAYSNFDFIPGERVIAFEDFSQDAVGDFPARWNTNSSGEVVTIEGLEGKWLVFSDEGVLYPEFVGALPENCTIEFDLAVIKENAVLTKLAFIDENHSANILDFGTANATIIELEPNTGNTAIFSYNINGDAVVENVKPQKQFFIPNGEEYAFVKVSIWKQKSRLRVYLNESKVWDIPRAFQSEGKYRFVLGTATFFVENREFLLSNLRFAVGQPDTRSKLITEGKLITQGIVFDSGSATIKPESYGILKEIAGVLTENQSVNVHIIGHTDSDGDLSLNQTLSQKRAEAVKSALSGQFGIDDARMSTEGKGESEPIADNGSSDGKAQNRRVEFIKK
;
A
#
# COMPACT_ATOMS: atom_id res chain seq x y z
N MET A 1 -37.81 -28.10 -47.97
CA MET A 1 -36.86 -28.66 -47.00
C MET A 1 -35.44 -28.39 -47.47
N LYS A 2 -34.89 -27.23 -47.19
CA LYS A 2 -33.45 -26.85 -47.33
C LYS A 2 -33.32 -25.36 -46.99
N LYS A 3 -33.42 -25.01 -45.69
CA LYS A 3 -33.05 -23.68 -45.13
C LYS A 3 -32.99 -23.74 -43.61
N PHE A 4 -32.16 -24.62 -43.06
CA PHE A 4 -31.84 -24.61 -41.62
C PHE A 4 -30.51 -25.36 -41.41
N LEU A 5 -29.42 -24.81 -41.89
CA LEU A 5 -28.09 -25.37 -41.55
C LEU A 5 -26.93 -24.38 -41.77
N ILE A 6 -27.09 -23.10 -41.48
CA ILE A 6 -25.98 -22.12 -41.53
C ILE A 6 -26.02 -21.13 -40.33
N LEU A 7 -26.55 -21.52 -39.20
CA LEU A 7 -26.51 -20.64 -38.01
C LEU A 7 -25.83 -21.30 -36.80
N GLY A 8 -25.14 -22.41 -37.02
CA GLY A 8 -24.49 -23.16 -35.94
C GLY A 8 -22.96 -23.11 -35.96
N LEU A 9 -22.32 -22.35 -36.86
CA LEU A 9 -20.86 -22.41 -37.03
C LEU A 9 -20.15 -21.08 -36.71
N CYS A 10 -20.84 -20.03 -36.32
CA CYS A 10 -20.21 -18.75 -35.97
C CYS A 10 -20.03 -18.50 -34.46
N ILE A 11 -20.62 -19.36 -33.62
CA ILE A 11 -20.50 -19.18 -32.14
C ILE A 11 -19.29 -19.95 -31.56
N GLY A 12 -18.70 -20.87 -32.33
CA GLY A 12 -17.57 -21.70 -31.88
C GLY A 12 -16.17 -21.08 -32.08
N ILE A 13 -16.04 -19.92 -32.73
CA ILE A 13 -14.72 -19.33 -33.06
C ILE A 13 -14.37 -18.14 -32.16
N VAL A 14 -15.36 -17.54 -31.50
CA VAL A 14 -15.10 -16.36 -30.62
C VAL A 14 -14.56 -16.75 -29.22
N VAL A 15 -14.82 -17.96 -28.74
CA VAL A 15 -14.36 -18.40 -27.40
C VAL A 15 -12.91 -18.87 -27.40
N GLN A 16 -12.32 -19.23 -28.56
CA GLN A 16 -10.91 -19.65 -28.62
C GLN A 16 -9.91 -18.50 -28.85
N GLY A 17 -10.37 -17.30 -29.14
CA GLY A 17 -9.51 -16.14 -29.38
C GLY A 17 -9.04 -15.44 -28.08
N HIS A 18 -9.76 -15.56 -26.98
CA HIS A 18 -9.50 -14.83 -25.76
C HIS A 18 -8.44 -15.51 -24.84
N ALA A 19 -8.33 -16.83 -24.88
CA ALA A 19 -7.31 -17.55 -24.09
C ALA A 19 -5.88 -17.47 -24.66
N GLN A 20 -5.72 -17.08 -25.94
CA GLN A 20 -4.40 -17.05 -26.57
C GLN A 20 -3.68 -15.70 -26.48
N ASN A 21 -4.35 -14.62 -26.12
CA ASN A 21 -3.71 -13.30 -25.99
C ASN A 21 -3.17 -13.04 -24.58
N LEU A 22 -3.73 -13.63 -23.53
CA LEU A 22 -3.19 -13.54 -22.16
C LEU A 22 -1.84 -14.26 -22.03
N GLY A 23 -1.66 -15.40 -22.73
CA GLY A 23 -0.44 -16.22 -22.66
C GLY A 23 0.82 -15.61 -23.33
N ARG A 24 0.71 -14.49 -24.02
CA ARG A 24 1.86 -13.87 -24.72
C ARG A 24 2.48 -12.69 -24.01
N ARG A 25 1.84 -12.15 -22.97
CA ARG A 25 2.33 -10.96 -22.24
C ARG A 25 2.71 -11.23 -20.79
N ILE A 26 2.20 -12.31 -20.21
CA ILE A 26 2.62 -12.78 -18.89
C ILE A 26 3.58 -13.95 -19.14
N VAL A 27 4.87 -13.76 -18.88
CA VAL A 27 5.84 -14.87 -18.93
C VAL A 27 5.56 -15.75 -17.72
N ILE A 28 4.64 -16.70 -17.89
CA ILE A 28 4.40 -17.77 -16.92
C ILE A 28 5.63 -18.68 -16.96
N ASN A 29 6.51 -18.53 -15.98
CA ASN A 29 7.66 -19.41 -15.84
C ASN A 29 7.21 -20.72 -15.19
N THR A 30 6.48 -21.57 -15.94
CA THR A 30 6.24 -22.96 -15.55
C THR A 30 7.50 -23.77 -15.74
N LYS A 31 8.46 -23.67 -14.83
CA LYS A 31 9.49 -24.68 -14.69
C LYS A 31 8.95 -25.78 -13.77
N SER A 32 8.60 -26.91 -14.38
CA SER A 32 8.36 -28.16 -13.68
C SER A 32 9.51 -28.45 -12.72
N GLN A 33 9.17 -28.66 -11.44
CA GLN A 33 10.12 -29.17 -10.45
C GLN A 33 10.52 -30.59 -10.84
N THR A 34 11.76 -30.72 -11.30
CA THR A 34 12.50 -31.98 -11.18
C THR A 34 13.55 -31.78 -10.11
N GLU A 35 13.52 -32.65 -9.12
CA GLU A 35 14.44 -32.74 -7.98
C GLU A 35 15.90 -32.70 -8.42
N GLY A 36 16.69 -31.82 -7.80
CA GLY A 36 18.15 -31.79 -7.98
C GLY A 36 18.84 -30.68 -7.21
N LYS A 37 19.44 -31.05 -6.07
CA LYS A 37 20.51 -30.37 -5.32
C LYS A 37 20.68 -28.86 -5.54
N VAL A 38 20.26 -28.06 -4.57
CA VAL A 38 20.58 -26.65 -4.44
C VAL A 38 21.93 -26.50 -3.74
N GLU A 39 22.98 -26.20 -4.50
CA GLU A 39 24.22 -25.65 -3.96
C GLU A 39 24.10 -24.13 -3.79
N ASN A 40 24.67 -23.63 -2.70
CA ASN A 40 24.72 -22.25 -2.24
C ASN A 40 25.19 -21.22 -3.31
N LYS A 41 24.27 -20.71 -4.14
CA LYS A 41 24.49 -19.58 -5.04
C LYS A 41 23.43 -18.48 -4.97
N THR A 42 22.48 -18.61 -4.06
CA THR A 42 21.33 -17.69 -3.96
C THR A 42 21.65 -16.38 -3.27
N SER A 43 22.62 -16.32 -2.38
CA SER A 43 22.95 -15.08 -1.63
C SER A 43 23.56 -13.99 -2.53
N GLU A 44 24.54 -14.31 -3.37
CA GLU A 44 25.20 -13.31 -4.22
C GLU A 44 24.32 -12.77 -5.36
N THR A 45 23.31 -13.52 -5.80
CA THR A 45 22.42 -13.10 -6.89
C THR A 45 21.33 -12.17 -6.39
N VAL A 46 20.86 -12.40 -5.18
CA VAL A 46 19.88 -11.54 -4.49
C VAL A 46 20.53 -10.22 -4.12
N ASP A 47 21.76 -10.24 -3.57
CA ASP A 47 22.51 -9.01 -3.23
C ASP A 47 22.85 -8.18 -4.47
N LYS A 48 23.12 -8.80 -5.62
CA LYS A 48 23.34 -8.08 -6.89
C LYS A 48 22.06 -7.49 -7.49
N ALA A 49 20.93 -8.16 -7.33
CA ALA A 49 19.64 -7.61 -7.74
C ALA A 49 19.23 -6.45 -6.84
N PHE A 50 19.46 -6.56 -5.53
CA PHE A 50 19.19 -5.51 -4.54
C PHE A 50 20.04 -4.24 -4.78
N ASN A 51 21.36 -4.40 -5.00
CA ASN A 51 22.24 -3.28 -5.30
C ASN A 51 21.90 -2.59 -6.65
N LYS A 52 21.38 -3.35 -7.62
CA LYS A 52 20.95 -2.80 -8.91
C LYS A 52 19.63 -2.02 -8.80
N MET A 53 18.74 -2.44 -7.89
CA MET A 53 17.50 -1.75 -7.59
C MET A 53 17.75 -0.47 -6.79
N GLU A 54 18.68 -0.51 -5.84
CA GLU A 54 19.13 0.66 -5.07
C GLU A 54 19.86 1.68 -5.96
N GLU A 55 20.68 1.24 -6.92
CA GLU A 55 21.27 2.11 -7.95
C GLU A 55 20.21 2.68 -8.90
N GLY A 56 19.17 1.92 -9.25
CA GLY A 56 18.06 2.39 -10.08
C GLY A 56 17.27 3.51 -9.39
N VAL A 57 16.94 3.34 -8.13
CA VAL A 57 16.25 4.35 -7.32
C VAL A 57 17.13 5.59 -7.10
N ASN A 58 18.40 5.40 -6.79
CA ASN A 58 19.35 6.52 -6.63
C ASN A 58 19.65 7.26 -7.94
N ASN A 59 19.58 6.59 -9.09
CA ASN A 59 19.76 7.22 -10.41
C ASN A 59 18.52 8.00 -10.87
N LEU A 60 17.33 7.60 -10.48
CA LEU A 60 16.11 8.39 -10.69
C LEU A 60 16.17 9.73 -9.96
N PHE A 61 16.75 9.77 -8.76
CA PHE A 61 16.95 11.02 -8.00
C PHE A 61 18.11 11.87 -8.51
N LYS A 62 19.18 11.27 -9.11
CA LYS A 62 20.29 12.00 -9.70
C LYS A 62 20.00 12.63 -11.07
N LYS A 63 19.05 12.09 -11.85
CA LYS A 63 18.68 12.62 -13.16
C LYS A 63 17.86 13.92 -13.11
N LYS A 64 17.28 14.29 -11.97
CA LYS A 64 16.54 15.55 -11.79
C LYS A 64 17.44 16.76 -11.51
N GLY A 65 18.76 16.59 -11.36
CA GLY A 65 19.72 17.65 -11.06
C GLY A 65 20.60 18.13 -12.23
N LYS A 66 20.37 17.65 -13.47
CA LYS A 66 21.27 17.93 -14.61
C LYS A 66 20.58 18.29 -15.92
N ALA A 67 19.49 19.00 -15.87
CA ALA A 67 18.92 19.63 -17.06
C ALA A 67 18.67 21.11 -16.74
N ASP A 68 19.72 21.90 -16.86
CA ASP A 68 19.69 23.30 -17.30
C ASP A 68 21.10 23.86 -17.32
N LYS A 69 21.75 23.74 -18.48
CA LYS A 69 22.82 24.63 -18.94
C LYS A 69 23.15 24.29 -20.39
N SER A 70 22.45 24.94 -21.32
CA SER A 70 23.03 25.40 -22.61
C SER A 70 21.94 26.04 -23.47
N GLY A 71 22.17 27.26 -23.91
CA GLY A 71 21.40 27.93 -24.94
C GLY A 71 21.29 29.44 -24.70
N GLU A 72 22.23 30.17 -25.29
CA GLU A 72 22.34 31.61 -25.42
C GLU A 72 21.13 32.26 -26.09
N GLY A 73 20.90 33.55 -25.75
CA GLY A 73 20.43 34.54 -26.72
C GLY A 73 19.40 35.57 -26.21
N ASP A 74 19.90 36.74 -25.88
CA ASP A 74 19.40 38.10 -26.13
C ASP A 74 18.17 38.70 -25.40
N GLU A 75 18.55 39.72 -24.67
CA GLU A 75 18.05 41.13 -24.57
C GLU A 75 16.77 41.50 -23.80
N GLU A 76 17.08 42.33 -22.80
CA GLU A 76 16.40 43.54 -22.31
C GLU A 76 15.01 43.46 -21.64
N SER A 77 14.93 43.73 -20.36
CA SER A 77 14.68 45.06 -19.75
C SER A 77 14.49 45.01 -18.25
N GLU A 78 15.12 45.97 -17.61
CA GLU A 78 15.20 46.21 -16.16
C GLU A 78 13.82 46.53 -15.51
N ALA A 79 13.62 46.02 -14.29
CA ALA A 79 12.94 46.80 -13.24
C ALA A 79 13.38 46.25 -11.88
N GLU A 80 14.36 46.86 -11.28
CA GLU A 80 14.73 46.75 -9.87
C GLU A 80 13.57 47.22 -8.99
N THR A 81 13.21 46.42 -7.99
CA THR A 81 12.51 46.90 -6.81
C THR A 81 13.28 46.47 -5.58
N GLN A 82 14.10 47.37 -5.06
CA GLN A 82 14.76 47.24 -3.77
C GLN A 82 13.75 47.56 -2.66
N SER A 83 13.59 46.63 -1.74
CA SER A 83 12.95 46.92 -0.45
C SER A 83 14.02 47.11 0.60
N TYR A 84 14.04 48.28 1.22
CA TYR A 84 14.87 48.62 2.37
C TYR A 84 14.06 48.42 3.66
N ASP A 85 14.70 47.84 4.71
CA ASP A 85 14.16 47.90 6.05
C ASP A 85 14.68 49.17 6.78
N GLU A 86 13.98 49.58 7.81
CA GLU A 86 14.16 50.88 8.49
C GLU A 86 15.48 51.04 9.28
N ASN A 87 16.47 50.15 9.18
CA ASN A 87 17.66 50.25 10.03
C ASN A 87 19.04 50.06 9.37
N GLY A 88 19.15 50.19 8.07
CA GLY A 88 20.40 50.49 7.37
C GLY A 88 21.66 49.73 7.82
N ARG A 89 21.66 48.42 8.00
CA ARG A 89 22.87 47.63 8.25
C ARG A 89 22.97 46.44 7.30
N SER A 90 24.00 46.46 6.48
CA SER A 90 24.46 45.35 5.65
C SER A 90 25.01 44.21 6.52
N SER A 91 24.40 43.03 6.45
CA SER A 91 24.94 41.80 7.01
C SER A 91 25.34 40.84 5.87
N SER A 92 26.62 40.49 5.81
CA SER A 92 27.18 39.51 4.88
C SER A 92 26.66 38.12 5.16
N PRO A 93 26.42 37.26 4.14
CA PRO A 93 25.94 35.90 4.35
C PRO A 93 27.07 35.01 4.86
N SER A 94 26.87 34.40 6.02
CA SER A 94 27.68 33.31 6.52
C SER A 94 27.47 32.07 5.67
N GLN A 95 28.55 31.44 5.23
CA GLN A 95 28.56 30.14 4.54
C GLN A 95 27.97 29.09 5.48
N VAL A 96 26.83 28.52 5.08
CA VAL A 96 26.26 27.30 5.66
C VAL A 96 26.71 26.12 4.80
N SER A 97 27.38 25.16 5.42
CA SER A 97 27.89 23.94 4.80
C SER A 97 26.76 23.05 4.23
N GLU A 98 26.89 22.67 2.96
CA GLU A 98 25.98 21.82 2.21
C GLU A 98 26.08 20.34 2.64
N THR A 99 25.62 19.94 3.81
CA THR A 99 25.56 18.51 4.15
C THR A 99 24.22 18.04 4.71
N ASP A 100 23.25 18.92 5.03
CA ASP A 100 22.00 18.51 5.70
C ASP A 100 20.71 18.62 4.85
N GLY A 101 20.77 19.04 3.59
CA GLY A 101 19.58 19.31 2.78
C GLY A 101 18.71 18.09 2.45
N ASN A 102 19.30 16.89 2.40
CA ASN A 102 18.60 15.69 1.92
C ASN A 102 17.83 14.92 3.02
N ALA A 103 18.31 14.99 4.27
CA ALA A 103 17.62 14.40 5.43
C ALA A 103 16.40 15.23 5.85
N SER A 104 16.52 16.56 5.82
CA SER A 104 15.43 17.49 6.18
C SER A 104 14.26 17.45 5.19
N ALA A 105 14.52 17.30 3.90
CA ALA A 105 13.47 17.18 2.87
C ALA A 105 12.69 15.85 2.98
N LYS A 106 13.37 14.75 3.31
CA LYS A 106 12.73 13.47 3.60
C LYS A 106 11.82 13.54 4.83
N ILE A 107 12.28 14.17 5.91
CA ILE A 107 11.51 14.35 7.14
C ILE A 107 10.24 15.18 6.90
N GLN A 108 10.29 16.23 6.08
CA GLN A 108 9.10 17.01 5.73
C GLN A 108 8.09 16.23 4.87
N ALA A 109 8.54 15.37 3.97
CA ALA A 109 7.66 14.52 3.18
C ALA A 109 6.85 13.56 4.06
N TYR A 110 7.48 12.94 5.05
CA TYR A 110 6.81 12.02 5.99
C TYR A 110 5.98 12.73 7.07
N SER A 111 6.26 13.98 7.38
CA SER A 111 5.52 14.71 8.43
C SER A 111 4.03 14.92 8.12
N ASN A 112 3.63 14.82 6.86
CA ASN A 112 2.25 14.93 6.41
C ASN A 112 1.51 13.59 6.31
N PHE A 113 2.22 12.49 6.45
CA PHE A 113 1.63 11.15 6.45
C PHE A 113 1.18 10.80 7.88
N ASP A 114 -0.10 10.98 8.13
CA ASP A 114 -0.74 10.78 9.44
C ASP A 114 -1.57 9.48 9.51
N PHE A 115 -1.35 8.55 8.58
CA PHE A 115 -1.97 7.24 8.60
C PHE A 115 -1.39 6.38 9.73
N ILE A 116 -2.26 5.77 10.50
CA ILE A 116 -1.89 4.82 11.54
C ILE A 116 -2.66 3.53 11.30
N PRO A 117 -1.97 2.44 10.97
CA PRO A 117 -2.60 1.14 10.77
C PRO A 117 -3.35 0.67 12.02
N GLY A 118 -4.45 -0.06 11.82
CA GLY A 118 -5.16 -0.70 12.92
C GLY A 118 -4.26 -1.66 13.71
N GLU A 119 -4.49 -1.77 15.01
CA GLU A 119 -3.66 -2.56 15.93
C GLU A 119 -3.72 -4.06 15.67
N ARG A 120 -4.90 -4.58 15.37
CA ARG A 120 -5.14 -6.01 15.21
C ARG A 120 -5.57 -6.32 13.80
N VAL A 121 -4.75 -7.09 13.09
CA VAL A 121 -5.12 -7.65 11.79
C VAL A 121 -6.28 -8.62 11.98
N ILE A 122 -7.37 -8.42 11.24
CA ILE A 122 -8.56 -9.29 11.23
C ILE A 122 -8.62 -10.14 9.97
N ALA A 123 -7.99 -9.71 8.88
CA ALA A 123 -7.85 -10.47 7.66
C ALA A 123 -6.63 -10.00 6.88
N PHE A 124 -5.95 -10.94 6.23
CA PHE A 124 -4.83 -10.69 5.33
C PHE A 124 -4.88 -11.64 4.14
N GLU A 125 -4.66 -11.10 2.95
CA GLU A 125 -4.66 -11.87 1.72
C GLU A 125 -3.49 -11.47 0.82
N ASP A 126 -2.58 -12.40 0.58
CA ASP A 126 -1.41 -12.29 -0.29
C ASP A 126 -1.42 -13.34 -1.41
N PHE A 127 -2.53 -14.11 -1.51
CA PHE A 127 -2.72 -15.19 -2.47
C PHE A 127 -1.69 -16.31 -2.39
N SER A 128 -0.89 -16.36 -1.31
CA SER A 128 0.14 -17.41 -1.14
C SER A 128 -0.45 -18.82 -1.11
N GLN A 129 -1.68 -18.95 -0.63
CA GLN A 129 -2.40 -20.22 -0.51
C GLN A 129 -3.14 -20.64 -1.79
N ASP A 130 -3.32 -19.73 -2.75
CA ASP A 130 -4.04 -20.02 -3.99
C ASP A 130 -3.09 -20.47 -5.10
N ALA A 131 -3.59 -21.29 -6.03
CA ALA A 131 -2.81 -21.73 -7.19
C ALA A 131 -2.76 -20.62 -8.26
N VAL A 132 -1.63 -20.51 -8.96
CA VAL A 132 -1.51 -19.61 -10.12
C VAL A 132 -2.39 -20.12 -11.25
N GLY A 133 -3.20 -19.25 -11.83
CA GLY A 133 -4.17 -19.54 -12.86
C GLY A 133 -5.59 -19.79 -12.33
N ASP A 134 -5.77 -19.92 -11.02
CA ASP A 134 -7.09 -20.11 -10.42
C ASP A 134 -7.63 -18.81 -9.84
N PHE A 135 -8.97 -18.69 -9.77
CA PHE A 135 -9.62 -17.63 -9.02
C PHE A 135 -9.54 -17.96 -7.51
N PRO A 136 -9.18 -17.01 -6.64
CA PRO A 136 -8.94 -17.31 -5.23
C PRO A 136 -10.24 -17.70 -4.50
N ALA A 137 -10.17 -18.77 -3.72
CA ALA A 137 -11.34 -19.44 -3.13
C ALA A 137 -12.09 -18.59 -2.07
N ARG A 138 -11.45 -17.58 -1.49
CA ARG A 138 -12.04 -16.70 -0.45
C ARG A 138 -12.74 -15.47 -1.03
N TRP A 139 -12.78 -15.35 -2.36
CA TRP A 139 -13.32 -14.20 -3.07
C TRP A 139 -14.56 -14.56 -3.88
N ASN A 140 -15.39 -13.56 -4.16
CA ASN A 140 -16.54 -13.68 -5.03
C ASN A 140 -16.53 -12.59 -6.09
N THR A 141 -17.08 -12.88 -7.26
CA THR A 141 -17.13 -11.94 -8.38
C THR A 141 -18.31 -12.23 -9.29
N ASN A 142 -18.75 -11.22 -10.01
CA ASN A 142 -19.66 -11.35 -11.16
C ASN A 142 -18.93 -11.26 -12.52
N SER A 143 -17.60 -11.32 -12.51
CA SER A 143 -16.74 -11.24 -13.68
C SER A 143 -15.67 -12.34 -13.64
N SER A 144 -14.47 -12.09 -14.14
CA SER A 144 -13.38 -13.05 -14.18
C SER A 144 -12.09 -12.49 -13.56
N GLY A 145 -11.23 -13.39 -13.13
CA GLY A 145 -9.93 -13.08 -12.58
C GLY A 145 -9.13 -14.32 -12.28
N GLU A 146 -7.84 -14.20 -12.09
CA GLU A 146 -6.95 -15.30 -11.75
C GLU A 146 -5.75 -14.82 -10.92
N VAL A 147 -5.18 -15.71 -10.15
CA VAL A 147 -3.94 -15.46 -9.42
C VAL A 147 -2.76 -15.61 -10.36
N VAL A 148 -1.86 -14.63 -10.38
CA VAL A 148 -0.67 -14.60 -11.25
C VAL A 148 0.59 -14.25 -10.48
N THR A 149 1.74 -14.49 -11.11
CA THR A 149 3.04 -13.90 -10.72
C THR A 149 3.50 -12.98 -11.84
N ILE A 150 4.08 -11.83 -11.48
CA ILE A 150 4.48 -10.80 -12.44
C ILE A 150 5.99 -10.59 -12.31
N GLU A 151 6.69 -10.57 -13.45
CA GLU A 151 8.12 -10.28 -13.46
C GLU A 151 8.39 -8.87 -12.92
N GLY A 152 9.28 -8.76 -11.92
CA GLY A 152 9.63 -7.51 -11.27
C GLY A 152 8.71 -7.10 -10.11
N LEU A 153 7.62 -7.82 -9.84
CA LEU A 153 6.78 -7.63 -8.65
C LEU A 153 6.88 -8.86 -7.75
N GLU A 154 7.08 -8.63 -6.45
CA GLU A 154 7.13 -9.73 -5.49
C GLU A 154 5.75 -10.33 -5.20
N GLY A 155 5.71 -11.62 -4.87
CA GLY A 155 4.51 -12.31 -4.42
C GLY A 155 3.55 -12.70 -5.54
N LYS A 156 2.32 -13.01 -5.14
CA LYS A 156 1.22 -13.33 -6.05
C LYS A 156 0.24 -12.16 -6.11
N TRP A 157 -0.40 -12.03 -7.25
CA TRP A 157 -1.34 -10.97 -7.57
C TRP A 157 -2.63 -11.54 -8.09
N LEU A 158 -3.75 -10.99 -7.69
CA LEU A 158 -5.03 -11.24 -8.34
C LEU A 158 -5.19 -10.26 -9.50
N VAL A 159 -5.20 -10.76 -10.72
CA VAL A 159 -5.64 -10.01 -11.90
C VAL A 159 -7.15 -10.07 -11.94
N PHE A 160 -7.79 -8.93 -12.04
CA PHE A 160 -9.20 -8.81 -12.27
C PHE A 160 -9.42 -8.26 -13.67
N SER A 161 -10.07 -9.06 -14.50
CA SER A 161 -10.28 -8.80 -15.92
C SER A 161 -11.73 -8.43 -16.17
N ASP A 162 -11.94 -7.54 -17.12
CA ASP A 162 -13.24 -7.07 -17.55
C ASP A 162 -14.02 -6.22 -16.53
N GLU A 163 -15.26 -5.89 -16.87
CA GLU A 163 -16.15 -5.14 -16.01
C GLU A 163 -16.76 -6.04 -14.94
N GLY A 164 -16.77 -5.56 -13.71
CA GLY A 164 -17.41 -6.26 -12.62
C GLY A 164 -16.99 -5.83 -11.25
N VAL A 165 -17.41 -6.61 -10.29
CA VAL A 165 -17.16 -6.42 -8.86
C VAL A 165 -16.40 -7.61 -8.31
N LEU A 166 -15.41 -7.31 -7.49
CA LEU A 166 -14.58 -8.25 -6.76
C LEU A 166 -14.84 -8.06 -5.26
N TYR A 167 -15.29 -9.09 -4.59
CA TYR A 167 -15.70 -9.05 -3.19
C TYR A 167 -14.89 -10.04 -2.33
N PRO A 168 -14.15 -9.57 -1.30
CA PRO A 168 -13.48 -10.43 -0.33
C PRO A 168 -14.48 -10.98 0.69
N GLU A 169 -14.97 -12.20 0.51
CA GLU A 169 -16.02 -12.81 1.36
C GLU A 169 -15.55 -13.04 2.80
N PHE A 170 -14.26 -13.14 3.02
CA PHE A 170 -13.65 -13.32 4.34
C PHE A 170 -13.71 -12.06 5.23
N VAL A 171 -14.12 -10.93 4.65
CA VAL A 171 -14.36 -9.69 5.40
C VAL A 171 -15.85 -9.39 5.38
N GLY A 172 -16.50 -9.53 6.53
CA GLY A 172 -17.90 -9.16 6.70
C GLY A 172 -18.13 -7.65 6.64
N ALA A 173 -19.17 -7.19 7.32
CA ALA A 173 -19.40 -5.76 7.50
C ALA A 173 -18.22 -5.11 8.21
N LEU A 174 -17.78 -3.98 7.69
CA LEU A 174 -16.63 -3.25 8.22
C LEU A 174 -16.92 -2.71 9.62
N PRO A 175 -16.01 -2.84 10.57
CA PRO A 175 -16.09 -2.20 11.87
C PRO A 175 -16.19 -0.67 11.76
N GLU A 176 -16.67 -0.05 12.83
CA GLU A 176 -16.79 1.41 12.93
C GLU A 176 -15.44 2.11 12.69
N ASN A 177 -14.39 1.54 13.28
CA ASN A 177 -13.02 2.01 13.12
C ASN A 177 -12.18 0.86 12.57
N CYS A 178 -11.68 1.02 11.37
CA CYS A 178 -10.82 0.04 10.70
C CYS A 178 -9.88 0.70 9.69
N THR A 179 -8.83 -0.02 9.34
CA THR A 179 -7.93 0.30 8.23
C THR A 179 -7.98 -0.80 7.20
N ILE A 180 -7.86 -0.42 5.93
CA ILE A 180 -7.74 -1.31 4.78
C ILE A 180 -6.51 -0.87 4.01
N GLU A 181 -5.60 -1.79 3.76
CA GLU A 181 -4.35 -1.53 3.05
C GLU A 181 -4.17 -2.58 1.97
N PHE A 182 -3.72 -2.21 0.80
CA PHE A 182 -3.41 -3.14 -0.29
C PHE A 182 -2.50 -2.50 -1.32
N ASP A 183 -1.89 -3.33 -2.14
CA ASP A 183 -1.11 -2.94 -3.29
C ASP A 183 -1.98 -3.03 -4.54
N LEU A 184 -1.96 -1.99 -5.36
CA LEU A 184 -2.72 -1.89 -6.59
C LEU A 184 -1.78 -1.58 -7.74
N ALA A 185 -1.92 -2.31 -8.84
CA ALA A 185 -1.17 -2.05 -10.06
C ALA A 185 -2.09 -2.08 -11.28
N VAL A 186 -1.70 -1.39 -12.35
CA VAL A 186 -2.34 -1.47 -13.66
C VAL A 186 -1.27 -1.49 -14.73
N ILE A 187 -1.53 -2.22 -15.81
CA ILE A 187 -0.66 -2.28 -16.99
C ILE A 187 -1.16 -1.25 -17.99
N LYS A 188 -0.25 -0.50 -18.64
CA LYS A 188 -0.54 0.67 -19.47
C LYS A 188 -1.60 0.43 -20.54
N GLU A 189 -1.52 -0.67 -21.24
CA GLU A 189 -2.42 -0.97 -22.34
C GLU A 189 -3.84 -1.35 -21.88
N ASN A 190 -3.95 -1.83 -20.64
CA ASN A 190 -5.17 -2.32 -20.02
C ASN A 190 -5.60 -1.44 -18.82
N ALA A 191 -4.97 -0.29 -18.64
CA ALA A 191 -5.25 0.57 -17.50
C ALA A 191 -6.71 1.02 -17.47
N VAL A 192 -7.35 0.75 -16.34
CA VAL A 192 -8.79 0.94 -16.15
C VAL A 192 -9.05 1.83 -14.95
N LEU A 193 -10.17 2.53 -14.98
CA LEU A 193 -10.74 3.17 -13.81
C LEU A 193 -11.09 2.10 -12.77
N THR A 194 -10.36 2.13 -11.65
CA THR A 194 -10.58 1.22 -10.53
C THR A 194 -11.51 1.86 -9.52
N LYS A 195 -12.54 1.15 -9.08
CA LYS A 195 -13.48 1.56 -8.04
C LYS A 195 -13.17 0.87 -6.72
N LEU A 196 -13.06 1.66 -5.66
CA LEU A 196 -13.02 1.22 -4.28
C LEU A 196 -14.35 1.61 -3.65
N ALA A 197 -15.23 0.65 -3.40
CA ALA A 197 -16.58 0.94 -2.97
C ALA A 197 -16.89 0.40 -1.58
N PHE A 198 -17.61 1.21 -0.81
CA PHE A 198 -18.19 0.88 0.47
C PHE A 198 -19.69 0.85 0.30
N ILE A 199 -20.28 -0.32 0.28
CA ILE A 199 -21.70 -0.54 -0.03
C ILE A 199 -22.41 -0.95 1.23
N ASP A 200 -23.51 -0.26 1.57
CA ASP A 200 -24.35 -0.65 2.71
C ASP A 200 -25.14 -1.91 2.37
N GLU A 201 -24.85 -3.00 3.08
CA GLU A 201 -25.52 -4.30 2.90
C GLU A 201 -27.03 -4.27 3.18
N ASN A 202 -27.53 -3.29 3.96
CA ASN A 202 -28.95 -3.15 4.23
C ASN A 202 -29.72 -2.54 3.05
N HIS A 203 -29.02 -1.85 2.14
CA HIS A 203 -29.62 -1.12 1.02
C HIS A 203 -29.20 -1.64 -0.35
N SER A 204 -28.30 -2.62 -0.40
CA SER A 204 -27.93 -3.32 -1.64
C SER A 204 -28.57 -4.69 -1.66
N ALA A 205 -29.39 -4.96 -2.66
CA ALA A 205 -29.98 -6.29 -2.89
C ALA A 205 -28.91 -7.32 -3.33
N ASN A 206 -27.81 -6.88 -3.90
CA ASN A 206 -26.70 -7.69 -4.35
C ASN A 206 -25.39 -6.94 -4.10
N ILE A 207 -24.50 -7.52 -3.30
CA ILE A 207 -23.19 -6.92 -2.99
C ILE A 207 -22.28 -6.85 -4.24
N LEU A 208 -22.55 -7.67 -5.24
CA LEU A 208 -21.85 -7.66 -6.53
C LEU A 208 -22.45 -6.64 -7.54
N ASP A 209 -23.27 -5.72 -7.04
CA ASP A 209 -23.77 -4.58 -7.81
C ASP A 209 -23.32 -3.28 -7.15
N PHE A 210 -22.75 -2.35 -7.93
CA PHE A 210 -22.40 -1.02 -7.44
C PHE A 210 -23.67 -0.17 -7.24
N GLY A 211 -24.54 -0.61 -6.32
CA GLY A 211 -25.67 0.20 -5.89
C GLY A 211 -25.22 1.53 -5.31
N THR A 212 -26.00 2.60 -5.55
CA THR A 212 -25.68 3.93 -5.06
C THR A 212 -26.34 4.26 -3.73
N ALA A 213 -27.39 3.51 -3.33
CA ALA A 213 -28.06 3.78 -2.06
C ALA A 213 -27.13 3.53 -0.87
N ASN A 214 -26.92 4.57 -0.07
CA ASN A 214 -26.05 4.55 1.10
C ASN A 214 -24.65 3.96 0.83
N ALA A 215 -24.03 4.37 -0.26
CA ALA A 215 -22.71 3.91 -0.71
C ALA A 215 -21.69 5.05 -0.70
N THR A 216 -20.41 4.71 -0.53
CA THR A 216 -19.28 5.61 -0.78
C THR A 216 -18.35 4.93 -1.77
N ILE A 217 -18.06 5.63 -2.87
CA ILE A 217 -17.25 5.10 -3.97
C ILE A 217 -16.08 6.05 -4.22
N ILE A 218 -14.89 5.50 -4.34
CA ILE A 218 -13.67 6.20 -4.73
C ILE A 218 -13.24 5.64 -6.08
N GLU A 219 -12.99 6.52 -7.02
CA GLU A 219 -12.50 6.16 -8.34
C GLU A 219 -11.04 6.59 -8.49
N LEU A 220 -10.22 5.72 -9.05
CA LEU A 220 -8.83 5.95 -9.37
C LEU A 220 -8.63 5.77 -10.87
N GLU A 221 -8.20 6.84 -11.55
CA GLU A 221 -8.00 6.87 -13.01
C GLU A 221 -6.50 6.98 -13.34
N PRO A 222 -5.80 5.87 -13.56
CA PRO A 222 -4.35 5.91 -13.82
C PRO A 222 -3.98 6.55 -15.14
N ASN A 223 -4.86 6.53 -16.15
CA ASN A 223 -4.60 7.13 -17.46
C ASN A 223 -4.67 8.66 -17.45
N THR A 224 -5.54 9.24 -16.65
CA THR A 224 -5.72 10.70 -16.56
C THR A 224 -5.00 11.30 -15.36
N GLY A 225 -4.63 10.46 -14.38
CA GLY A 225 -4.09 10.92 -13.12
C GLY A 225 -5.14 11.66 -12.26
N ASN A 226 -6.40 11.27 -12.35
CA ASN A 226 -7.49 11.80 -11.54
C ASN A 226 -7.94 10.80 -10.46
N THR A 227 -8.60 11.31 -9.44
CA THR A 227 -9.38 10.54 -8.47
C THR A 227 -10.68 11.25 -8.19
N ALA A 228 -11.75 10.47 -8.06
CA ALA A 228 -13.06 10.97 -7.68
C ALA A 228 -13.54 10.32 -6.39
N ILE A 229 -14.45 10.99 -5.69
CA ILE A 229 -15.18 10.44 -4.56
C ILE A 229 -16.66 10.80 -4.67
N PHE A 230 -17.50 9.81 -4.47
CA PHE A 230 -18.95 9.95 -4.41
C PHE A 230 -19.44 9.30 -3.10
N SER A 231 -20.26 10.01 -2.35
CA SER A 231 -20.96 9.44 -1.20
C SER A 231 -22.45 9.71 -1.36
N TYR A 232 -23.26 8.69 -1.19
CA TYR A 232 -24.70 8.71 -1.42
C TYR A 232 -25.45 8.46 -0.11
N ASN A 233 -26.61 9.11 0.03
CA ASN A 233 -27.51 8.84 1.13
C ASN A 233 -28.35 7.57 0.87
N ILE A 234 -29.22 7.24 1.81
CA ILE A 234 -30.12 6.08 1.74
C ILE A 234 -31.07 6.10 0.53
N ASN A 235 -31.36 7.28 -0.02
CA ASN A 235 -32.19 7.43 -1.22
C ASN A 235 -31.40 7.38 -2.52
N GLY A 236 -30.08 7.27 -2.44
CA GLY A 236 -29.19 7.31 -3.62
C GLY A 236 -28.84 8.73 -4.11
N ASP A 237 -29.21 9.78 -3.34
CA ASP A 237 -28.80 11.16 -3.69
C ASP A 237 -27.34 11.40 -3.28
N ALA A 238 -26.58 12.09 -4.14
CA ALA A 238 -25.20 12.43 -3.84
C ALA A 238 -25.10 13.44 -2.68
N VAL A 239 -24.38 13.06 -1.64
CA VAL A 239 -24.06 13.91 -0.47
C VAL A 239 -22.66 14.52 -0.61
N VAL A 240 -21.73 13.76 -1.17
CA VAL A 240 -20.39 14.20 -1.54
C VAL A 240 -20.14 13.81 -2.98
N GLU A 241 -19.69 14.76 -3.77
CA GLU A 241 -19.22 14.53 -5.14
C GLU A 241 -18.03 15.47 -5.37
N ASN A 242 -16.88 14.91 -5.68
CA ASN A 242 -15.68 15.69 -5.96
C ASN A 242 -14.72 14.89 -6.84
N VAL A 243 -14.00 15.61 -7.71
CA VAL A 243 -12.94 15.10 -8.58
C VAL A 243 -11.72 15.98 -8.44
N LYS A 244 -10.55 15.37 -8.36
CA LYS A 244 -9.28 16.12 -8.31
C LYS A 244 -8.13 15.34 -8.93
N PRO A 245 -7.08 16.05 -9.40
CA PRO A 245 -5.87 15.38 -9.89
C PRO A 245 -5.12 14.68 -8.74
N GLN A 246 -4.49 13.56 -9.07
CA GLN A 246 -3.54 12.83 -8.25
C GLN A 246 -2.37 12.37 -9.15
N LYS A 247 -1.18 12.22 -8.57
CA LYS A 247 0.03 11.86 -9.32
C LYS A 247 0.62 10.51 -8.88
N GLN A 248 0.08 9.93 -7.83
CA GLN A 248 0.63 8.76 -7.19
C GLN A 248 0.31 7.48 -7.97
N PHE A 249 -0.88 7.45 -8.57
CA PHE A 249 -1.34 6.34 -9.40
C PHE A 249 -1.57 6.84 -10.83
N PHE A 250 -0.47 7.06 -11.52
CA PHE A 250 -0.43 7.57 -12.90
C PHE A 250 0.66 6.83 -13.66
N ILE A 251 0.43 6.48 -14.91
CA ILE A 251 1.41 5.83 -15.77
C ILE A 251 2.23 6.89 -16.49
N PRO A 252 3.50 7.12 -16.10
CA PRO A 252 4.37 8.09 -16.77
C PRO A 252 4.67 7.70 -18.21
N ASN A 253 5.05 8.68 -19.03
CA ASN A 253 5.51 8.40 -20.39
C ASN A 253 6.76 7.52 -20.35
N GLY A 254 6.72 6.38 -21.02
CA GLY A 254 7.83 5.42 -21.12
C GLY A 254 7.78 4.29 -20.09
N GLU A 255 6.87 4.34 -19.12
CA GLU A 255 6.61 3.24 -18.19
C GLU A 255 5.51 2.32 -18.73
N GLU A 256 5.56 1.04 -18.36
CA GLU A 256 4.60 0.03 -18.81
C GLU A 256 3.48 -0.21 -17.80
N TYR A 257 3.69 0.15 -16.53
CA TYR A 257 2.70 -0.04 -15.46
C TYR A 257 2.74 1.12 -14.45
N ALA A 258 1.65 1.29 -13.70
CA ALA A 258 1.60 2.10 -12.49
C ALA A 258 1.35 1.19 -11.29
N PHE A 259 2.03 1.49 -10.20
CA PHE A 259 1.92 0.82 -8.92
C PHE A 259 1.62 1.84 -7.82
N VAL A 260 0.73 1.49 -6.89
CA VAL A 260 0.42 2.33 -5.73
C VAL A 260 0.05 1.48 -4.52
N LYS A 261 0.53 1.87 -3.36
CA LYS A 261 0.01 1.42 -2.06
C LYS A 261 -1.23 2.24 -1.74
N VAL A 262 -2.35 1.58 -1.53
CA VAL A 262 -3.59 2.20 -1.08
C VAL A 262 -3.73 1.96 0.42
N SER A 263 -3.95 3.04 1.19
CA SER A 263 -4.25 2.94 2.62
C SER A 263 -5.53 3.73 2.91
N ILE A 264 -6.49 3.07 3.52
CA ILE A 264 -7.81 3.60 3.81
C ILE A 264 -8.04 3.55 5.31
N TRP A 265 -8.50 4.67 5.87
CA TRP A 265 -8.81 4.78 7.28
C TRP A 265 -10.25 5.22 7.48
N LYS A 266 -11.09 4.28 7.90
CA LYS A 266 -12.48 4.52 8.29
C LYS A 266 -12.54 4.77 9.81
N GLN A 267 -13.08 5.90 10.20
CA GLN A 267 -13.29 6.28 11.60
C GLN A 267 -14.73 6.80 11.75
N LYS A 268 -15.62 5.95 12.21
CA LYS A 268 -17.07 6.25 12.25
C LYS A 268 -17.55 6.71 10.88
N SER A 269 -18.02 7.97 10.78
CA SER A 269 -18.48 8.58 9.53
C SER A 269 -17.34 9.13 8.65
N ARG A 270 -16.12 9.25 9.18
CA ARG A 270 -14.97 9.84 8.44
C ARG A 270 -14.24 8.80 7.60
N LEU A 271 -13.82 9.20 6.42
CA LEU A 271 -12.99 8.43 5.52
C LEU A 271 -11.75 9.22 5.16
N ARG A 272 -10.58 8.63 5.33
CA ARG A 272 -9.31 9.10 4.77
C ARG A 272 -8.75 8.07 3.81
N VAL A 273 -8.22 8.54 2.70
CA VAL A 273 -7.59 7.70 1.67
C VAL A 273 -6.23 8.25 1.34
N TYR A 274 -5.27 7.37 1.32
CA TYR A 274 -3.87 7.66 1.00
C TYR A 274 -3.46 6.82 -0.20
N LEU A 275 -2.71 7.43 -1.10
CA LEU A 275 -2.02 6.77 -2.19
C LEU A 275 -0.52 6.98 -1.95
N ASN A 276 0.21 5.91 -1.70
CA ASN A 276 1.53 5.95 -1.10
C ASN A 276 1.49 6.79 0.20
N GLU A 277 2.39 7.74 0.40
CA GLU A 277 2.43 8.62 1.58
C GLU A 277 1.55 9.88 1.42
N SER A 278 0.76 9.97 0.36
CA SER A 278 -0.05 11.17 0.08
C SER A 278 -1.51 10.98 0.45
N LYS A 279 -2.01 11.79 1.38
CA LYS A 279 -3.44 11.84 1.70
C LYS A 279 -4.23 12.48 0.55
N VAL A 280 -4.95 11.65 -0.20
CA VAL A 280 -5.74 12.11 -1.35
C VAL A 280 -7.15 12.50 -0.96
N TRP A 281 -7.76 11.83 0.03
CA TRP A 281 -9.09 12.17 0.51
C TRP A 281 -9.13 12.27 2.04
N ASP A 282 -9.92 13.21 2.54
CA ASP A 282 -10.27 13.37 3.95
C ASP A 282 -11.70 13.89 4.04
N ILE A 283 -12.65 13.00 4.19
CA ILE A 283 -14.08 13.28 4.15
C ILE A 283 -14.70 13.00 5.51
N PRO A 284 -15.11 14.02 6.25
CA PRO A 284 -15.63 13.87 7.62
C PRO A 284 -16.97 13.10 7.69
N ARG A 285 -17.76 13.14 6.61
CA ARG A 285 -19.10 12.53 6.54
C ARG A 285 -19.24 11.70 5.26
N ALA A 286 -18.37 10.70 5.10
CA ALA A 286 -18.44 9.76 3.99
C ALA A 286 -19.45 8.63 4.24
N PHE A 287 -19.72 8.33 5.51
CA PHE A 287 -20.59 7.21 5.91
C PHE A 287 -21.77 7.69 6.73
N GLN A 288 -22.93 7.07 6.53
CA GLN A 288 -24.10 7.27 7.38
C GLN A 288 -23.93 6.52 8.71
N SER A 289 -24.49 7.04 9.81
CA SER A 289 -24.24 6.53 11.17
C SER A 289 -24.75 5.12 11.42
N GLU A 290 -25.77 4.69 10.71
CA GLU A 290 -26.41 3.37 10.89
C GLU A 290 -26.09 2.38 9.77
N GLY A 291 -25.25 2.76 8.79
CA GLY A 291 -24.89 1.93 7.66
C GLY A 291 -23.94 0.78 8.04
N LYS A 292 -24.19 -0.39 7.47
CA LYS A 292 -23.32 -1.57 7.56
C LYS A 292 -22.58 -1.75 6.24
N TYR A 293 -21.42 -1.19 6.16
CA TYR A 293 -20.66 -1.13 4.92
C TYR A 293 -19.82 -2.38 4.70
N ARG A 294 -19.84 -2.89 3.48
CA ARG A 294 -18.91 -3.89 2.97
C ARG A 294 -17.96 -3.24 1.97
N PHE A 295 -16.74 -3.68 1.97
CA PHE A 295 -15.73 -3.21 1.01
C PHE A 295 -15.74 -4.11 -0.22
N VAL A 296 -15.80 -3.51 -1.39
CA VAL A 296 -15.69 -4.17 -2.69
C VAL A 296 -14.79 -3.36 -3.62
N LEU A 297 -14.18 -4.04 -4.56
CA LEU A 297 -13.41 -3.42 -5.65
C LEU A 297 -14.13 -3.70 -6.96
N GLY A 298 -13.78 -2.95 -8.00
CA GLY A 298 -14.31 -3.23 -9.32
C GLY A 298 -13.81 -2.25 -10.37
N THR A 299 -14.31 -2.47 -11.56
CA THR A 299 -14.03 -1.62 -12.72
C THR A 299 -15.31 -0.96 -13.19
N ALA A 300 -15.20 0.19 -13.84
CA ALA A 300 -16.32 0.85 -14.49
C ALA A 300 -16.35 0.55 -15.99
N THR A 301 -17.55 0.48 -16.52
CA THR A 301 -17.79 0.46 -17.96
C THR A 301 -17.46 1.78 -18.62
N PHE A 302 -16.50 1.82 -19.52
CA PHE A 302 -16.55 2.76 -20.65
C PHE A 302 -15.75 2.19 -21.83
N PHE A 303 -16.42 1.45 -22.73
CA PHE A 303 -16.03 1.17 -24.13
C PHE A 303 -14.59 0.71 -24.44
N VAL A 304 -13.86 0.14 -23.51
CA VAL A 304 -12.49 -0.39 -23.73
C VAL A 304 -12.50 -1.88 -23.45
N GLU A 305 -12.07 -2.67 -24.42
CA GLU A 305 -11.83 -4.11 -24.25
C GLU A 305 -10.53 -4.33 -23.44
N ASN A 306 -10.42 -5.45 -22.72
CA ASN A 306 -9.25 -5.88 -21.95
C ASN A 306 -8.86 -4.92 -20.80
N ARG A 307 -9.75 -4.78 -19.83
CA ARG A 307 -9.53 -3.96 -18.63
C ARG A 307 -9.00 -4.81 -17.51
N GLU A 308 -7.89 -4.40 -16.93
CA GLU A 308 -7.25 -5.17 -15.89
C GLU A 308 -6.69 -4.26 -14.80
N PHE A 309 -6.90 -4.64 -13.57
CA PHE A 309 -6.08 -4.20 -12.46
C PHE A 309 -5.56 -5.41 -11.67
N LEU A 310 -4.49 -5.17 -10.95
CA LEU A 310 -3.82 -6.19 -10.16
C LEU A 310 -3.86 -5.78 -8.70
N LEU A 311 -4.21 -6.72 -7.85
CA LEU A 311 -4.35 -6.52 -6.40
C LEU A 311 -3.45 -7.52 -5.66
N SER A 312 -2.76 -7.05 -4.61
CA SER A 312 -2.05 -7.92 -3.67
C SER A 312 -2.03 -7.32 -2.26
N ASN A 313 -1.59 -8.12 -1.29
CA ASN A 313 -1.33 -7.70 0.10
C ASN A 313 -2.53 -6.99 0.76
N LEU A 314 -3.75 -7.48 0.54
CA LEU A 314 -4.95 -6.90 1.13
C LEU A 314 -4.99 -7.19 2.63
N ARG A 315 -4.95 -6.15 3.44
CA ARG A 315 -4.90 -6.18 4.89
C ARG A 315 -6.06 -5.40 5.49
N PHE A 316 -6.84 -6.05 6.33
CA PHE A 316 -7.85 -5.41 7.18
C PHE A 316 -7.39 -5.44 8.62
N ALA A 317 -7.46 -4.30 9.30
CA ALA A 317 -7.13 -4.22 10.71
C ALA A 317 -8.11 -3.33 11.47
N VAL A 318 -8.28 -3.62 12.75
CA VAL A 318 -9.21 -2.92 13.64
C VAL A 318 -8.49 -2.32 14.84
N GLY A 319 -9.18 -1.40 15.49
CA GLY A 319 -8.67 -0.69 16.65
C GLY A 319 -7.92 0.59 16.25
N GLN A 320 -7.96 1.55 17.16
CA GLN A 320 -7.02 2.67 17.15
C GLN A 320 -5.96 2.33 18.19
N PRO A 321 -4.68 2.51 17.89
CA PRO A 321 -3.67 2.32 18.90
C PRO A 321 -3.94 3.27 20.06
N ASP A 322 -4.25 2.74 21.23
CA ASP A 322 -4.11 3.47 22.49
C ASP A 322 -2.65 3.25 23.02
N THR A 323 -1.72 3.68 22.19
CA THR A 323 -0.28 3.51 22.41
C THR A 323 0.14 3.96 23.80
N ARG A 324 -0.45 5.07 24.28
CA ARG A 324 -0.15 5.60 25.60
C ARG A 324 -0.65 4.67 26.71
N SER A 325 -1.93 4.29 26.69
CA SER A 325 -2.51 3.43 27.73
C SER A 325 -1.80 2.07 27.77
N LYS A 326 -1.57 1.46 26.61
CA LYS A 326 -0.89 0.17 26.50
C LYS A 326 0.54 0.22 27.00
N LEU A 327 1.33 1.16 26.51
CA LEU A 327 2.74 1.24 26.88
C LEU A 327 2.94 1.74 28.33
N ILE A 328 2.21 2.75 28.76
CA ILE A 328 2.42 3.39 30.05
C ILE A 328 1.66 2.68 31.18
N THR A 329 0.41 2.32 30.96
CA THR A 329 -0.50 1.75 31.97
C THR A 329 -0.40 0.23 32.03
N GLU A 330 -0.49 -0.44 30.85
CA GLU A 330 -0.44 -1.89 30.77
C GLU A 330 1.01 -2.42 30.70
N GLY A 331 1.97 -1.55 30.39
CA GLY A 331 3.40 -1.89 30.33
C GLY A 331 3.83 -2.61 29.06
N LYS A 332 2.91 -2.84 28.12
CA LYS A 332 3.20 -3.55 26.87
C LYS A 332 2.37 -3.00 25.71
N LEU A 333 3.04 -2.67 24.61
CA LEU A 333 2.40 -2.36 23.32
C LEU A 333 2.82 -3.41 22.29
N ILE A 334 1.84 -4.01 21.61
CA ILE A 334 2.06 -4.90 20.46
C ILE A 334 1.56 -4.16 19.22
N THR A 335 2.35 -4.12 18.14
CA THR A 335 1.96 -3.48 16.89
C THR A 335 2.38 -4.28 15.67
N GLN A 336 1.46 -4.44 14.72
CA GLN A 336 1.73 -4.90 13.36
C GLN A 336 1.82 -3.72 12.37
N GLY A 337 1.76 -2.47 12.88
CA GLY A 337 1.82 -1.25 12.07
C GLY A 337 3.23 -0.83 11.69
N ILE A 338 4.28 -1.45 12.26
CA ILE A 338 5.66 -1.27 11.80
C ILE A 338 5.95 -2.37 10.79
N VAL A 339 5.98 -1.98 9.52
CA VAL A 339 6.17 -2.89 8.39
C VAL A 339 7.56 -2.71 7.76
N PHE A 340 8.08 -3.77 7.19
CA PHE A 340 9.42 -3.83 6.60
C PHE A 340 9.33 -4.37 5.16
N ASP A 341 10.36 -4.11 4.37
CA ASP A 341 10.53 -4.79 3.10
C ASP A 341 10.72 -6.30 3.31
N SER A 342 10.32 -7.10 2.32
CA SER A 342 10.41 -8.56 2.38
C SER A 342 11.86 -9.00 2.61
N GLY A 343 12.07 -9.92 3.56
CA GLY A 343 13.41 -10.40 3.90
C GLY A 343 14.37 -9.34 4.45
N SER A 344 13.92 -8.12 4.73
CA SER A 344 14.74 -6.96 5.10
C SER A 344 14.36 -6.37 6.46
N ALA A 345 15.25 -5.54 7.02
CA ALA A 345 15.01 -4.68 8.16
C ALA A 345 14.75 -3.22 7.77
N THR A 346 14.61 -2.92 6.48
CA THR A 346 14.26 -1.59 5.99
C THR A 346 12.82 -1.29 6.37
N ILE A 347 12.62 -0.25 7.18
CA ILE A 347 11.27 0.18 7.61
C ILE A 347 10.58 0.88 6.45
N LYS A 348 9.38 0.43 6.13
CA LYS A 348 8.55 1.06 5.10
C LYS A 348 7.96 2.40 5.57
N PRO A 349 7.75 3.37 4.65
CA PRO A 349 7.24 4.71 4.99
C PRO A 349 5.91 4.72 5.74
N GLU A 350 5.03 3.77 5.49
CA GLU A 350 3.73 3.65 6.16
C GLU A 350 3.85 3.39 7.68
N SER A 351 5.01 2.97 8.16
CA SER A 351 5.30 2.80 9.59
C SER A 351 5.52 4.13 10.33
N TYR A 352 5.70 5.24 9.59
CA TYR A 352 6.05 6.53 10.21
C TYR A 352 4.99 7.03 11.20
N GLY A 353 3.71 6.85 10.91
CA GLY A 353 2.61 7.28 11.76
C GLY A 353 2.67 6.64 13.15
N ILE A 354 2.83 5.32 13.21
CA ILE A 354 2.92 4.60 14.49
C ILE A 354 4.25 4.87 15.22
N LEU A 355 5.36 5.00 14.51
CA LEU A 355 6.65 5.36 15.10
C LEU A 355 6.60 6.75 15.74
N LYS A 356 5.97 7.73 15.08
CA LYS A 356 5.77 9.08 15.60
C LYS A 356 4.90 9.09 16.86
N GLU A 357 3.85 8.27 16.89
CA GLU A 357 2.98 8.15 18.04
C GLU A 357 3.73 7.54 19.25
N ILE A 358 4.46 6.44 19.03
CA ILE A 358 5.30 5.82 20.06
C ILE A 358 6.34 6.81 20.59
N ALA A 359 7.02 7.52 19.70
CA ALA A 359 8.00 8.55 20.07
C ALA A 359 7.36 9.67 20.87
N GLY A 360 6.15 10.11 20.53
CA GLY A 360 5.38 11.10 21.32
C GLY A 360 5.15 10.64 22.75
N VAL A 361 4.69 9.39 22.92
CA VAL A 361 4.48 8.79 24.25
C VAL A 361 5.79 8.73 25.04
N LEU A 362 6.91 8.33 24.43
CA LEU A 362 8.21 8.26 25.09
C LEU A 362 8.78 9.64 25.43
N THR A 363 8.49 10.65 24.60
CA THR A 363 8.91 12.05 24.85
C THR A 363 8.15 12.66 26.03
N GLU A 364 6.86 12.39 26.15
CA GLU A 364 6.03 12.83 27.27
C GLU A 364 6.37 12.09 28.57
N ASN A 365 6.96 10.88 28.50
CA ASN A 365 7.29 10.03 29.64
C ASN A 365 8.78 9.71 29.68
N GLN A 366 9.61 10.71 30.00
CA GLN A 366 11.08 10.63 29.90
C GLN A 366 11.74 9.58 30.81
N SER A 367 11.07 9.18 31.88
CA SER A 367 11.58 8.13 32.79
C SER A 367 11.30 6.70 32.30
N VAL A 368 10.50 6.53 31.28
CA VAL A 368 10.14 5.21 30.76
C VAL A 368 11.25 4.70 29.84
N ASN A 369 11.78 3.54 30.14
CA ASN A 369 12.65 2.76 29.28
C ASN A 369 11.84 1.65 28.62
N VAL A 370 12.22 1.25 27.39
CA VAL A 370 11.50 0.21 26.65
C VAL A 370 12.44 -0.87 26.12
N HIS A 371 11.93 -2.08 26.07
CA HIS A 371 12.54 -3.20 25.38
C HIS A 371 11.76 -3.47 24.10
N ILE A 372 12.42 -3.39 22.96
CA ILE A 372 11.85 -3.55 21.63
C ILE A 372 12.13 -4.97 21.16
N ILE A 373 11.07 -5.73 20.88
CA ILE A 373 11.18 -7.14 20.47
C ILE A 373 10.61 -7.28 19.06
N GLY A 374 11.43 -7.81 18.14
CA GLY A 374 11.00 -8.14 16.79
C GLY A 374 10.57 -9.62 16.68
N HIS A 375 9.52 -9.88 15.90
CA HIS A 375 9.02 -11.21 15.58
C HIS A 375 8.85 -11.39 14.09
N THR A 376 8.97 -12.64 13.61
CA THR A 376 8.61 -13.06 12.24
C THR A 376 7.45 -14.04 12.29
N ASP A 377 6.90 -14.36 11.14
CA ASP A 377 6.18 -15.62 10.92
C ASP A 377 7.17 -16.79 10.77
N SER A 378 6.65 -17.98 10.46
CA SER A 378 7.46 -19.21 10.30
C SER A 378 7.96 -19.46 8.88
N ASP A 379 7.84 -18.48 7.96
CA ASP A 379 8.38 -18.65 6.61
C ASP A 379 9.91 -18.50 6.62
N GLY A 380 10.60 -19.47 6.03
CA GLY A 380 12.05 -19.47 5.93
C GLY A 380 12.76 -20.30 7.01
N ASP A 381 14.05 -20.02 7.19
CA ASP A 381 14.91 -20.73 8.14
C ASP A 381 14.86 -20.07 9.53
N LEU A 382 14.77 -20.87 10.57
CA LEU A 382 14.66 -20.43 11.96
C LEU A 382 15.81 -19.50 12.37
N SER A 383 17.05 -19.78 11.93
CA SER A 383 18.23 -18.95 12.27
C SER A 383 18.24 -17.61 11.53
N LEU A 384 17.73 -17.62 10.28
CA LEU A 384 17.53 -16.39 9.50
C LEU A 384 16.42 -15.54 10.11
N ASN A 385 15.31 -16.15 10.52
CA ASN A 385 14.20 -15.46 11.21
C ASN A 385 14.65 -14.85 12.54
N GLN A 386 15.48 -15.55 13.31
CA GLN A 386 16.08 -15.02 14.54
C GLN A 386 16.93 -13.77 14.25
N THR A 387 17.80 -13.86 13.23
CA THR A 387 18.66 -12.74 12.84
C THR A 387 17.87 -11.56 12.27
N LEU A 388 16.87 -11.84 11.42
CA LEU A 388 16.04 -10.83 10.80
C LEU A 388 15.22 -10.05 11.84
N SER A 389 14.61 -10.75 12.78
CA SER A 389 13.83 -10.12 13.86
C SER A 389 14.68 -9.22 14.76
N GLN A 390 15.93 -9.61 15.05
CA GLN A 390 16.88 -8.79 15.78
C GLN A 390 17.22 -7.51 15.01
N LYS A 391 17.57 -7.62 13.72
CA LYS A 391 17.85 -6.45 12.87
C LYS A 391 16.66 -5.51 12.75
N ARG A 392 15.43 -6.04 12.69
CA ARG A 392 14.21 -5.24 12.66
C ARG A 392 13.99 -4.46 13.95
N ALA A 393 14.21 -5.08 15.12
CA ALA A 393 14.16 -4.39 16.39
C ALA A 393 15.21 -3.26 16.49
N GLU A 394 16.42 -3.50 15.98
CA GLU A 394 17.49 -2.50 15.90
C GLU A 394 17.16 -1.35 14.96
N ALA A 395 16.53 -1.63 13.81
CA ALA A 395 16.08 -0.60 12.87
C ALA A 395 15.01 0.30 13.49
N VAL A 396 14.07 -0.28 14.25
CA VAL A 396 13.06 0.49 15.02
C VAL A 396 13.71 1.39 16.06
N LYS A 397 14.65 0.85 16.84
CA LYS A 397 15.42 1.64 17.80
C LYS A 397 16.14 2.80 17.10
N SER A 398 16.84 2.53 16.00
CA SER A 398 17.57 3.53 15.21
C SER A 398 16.64 4.60 14.63
N ALA A 399 15.43 4.23 14.18
CA ALA A 399 14.44 5.19 13.72
C ALA A 399 13.93 6.09 14.86
N LEU A 400 13.63 5.53 16.03
CA LEU A 400 13.19 6.30 17.20
C LEU A 400 14.27 7.26 17.71
N SER A 401 15.53 6.84 17.73
CA SER A 401 16.62 7.73 18.15
C SER A 401 16.97 8.76 17.08
N GLY A 402 17.18 8.34 15.82
CA GLY A 402 17.67 9.20 14.76
C GLY A 402 16.65 10.20 14.21
N GLN A 403 15.37 9.78 14.12
CA GLN A 403 14.32 10.63 13.53
C GLN A 403 13.52 11.39 14.59
N PHE A 404 13.35 10.83 15.79
CA PHE A 404 12.48 11.40 16.82
C PHE A 404 13.23 11.81 18.08
N GLY A 405 14.55 11.60 18.14
CA GLY A 405 15.39 12.08 19.24
C GLY A 405 15.21 11.36 20.57
N ILE A 406 14.69 10.12 20.56
CA ILE A 406 14.60 9.30 21.77
C ILE A 406 16.01 8.82 22.15
N ASP A 407 16.42 9.04 23.41
CA ASP A 407 17.73 8.62 23.89
C ASP A 407 17.94 7.11 23.73
N ASP A 408 19.02 6.75 23.07
CA ASP A 408 19.41 5.37 22.76
C ASP A 408 19.56 4.50 24.01
N ALA A 409 19.99 5.10 25.12
CA ALA A 409 20.15 4.44 26.43
C ALA A 409 18.80 3.97 27.02
N ARG A 410 17.69 4.56 26.61
CA ARG A 410 16.34 4.19 27.06
C ARG A 410 15.77 2.97 26.33
N MET A 411 16.44 2.49 25.28
CA MET A 411 15.94 1.46 24.40
C MET A 411 16.89 0.28 24.32
N SER A 412 16.39 -0.91 24.56
CA SER A 412 17.09 -2.17 24.29
C SER A 412 16.32 -3.00 23.28
N THR A 413 17.00 -3.89 22.57
CA THR A 413 16.43 -4.66 21.47
C THR A 413 16.62 -6.15 21.66
N GLU A 414 15.68 -6.95 21.16
CA GLU A 414 15.74 -8.41 21.10
C GLU A 414 15.02 -8.89 19.85
N GLY A 415 15.54 -9.93 19.19
CA GLY A 415 14.83 -10.70 18.18
C GLY A 415 14.34 -12.01 18.76
N LYS A 416 13.12 -12.40 18.46
CA LYS A 416 12.52 -13.68 18.86
C LYS A 416 12.26 -14.59 17.64
N GLY A 417 12.46 -14.08 16.43
CA GLY A 417 12.12 -14.84 15.23
C GLY A 417 10.66 -15.32 15.29
N GLU A 418 10.46 -16.58 14.95
CA GLU A 418 9.17 -17.27 14.96
C GLU A 418 8.87 -18.01 16.26
N SER A 419 9.74 -17.92 17.31
CA SER A 419 9.65 -18.77 18.49
C SER A 419 8.48 -18.48 19.43
N GLU A 420 7.87 -17.29 19.32
CA GLU A 420 6.75 -16.88 20.15
C GLU A 420 5.55 -16.42 19.29
N PRO A 421 4.88 -17.34 18.58
CA PRO A 421 3.73 -17.01 17.75
C PRO A 421 2.52 -16.62 18.62
N ILE A 422 1.74 -15.62 18.17
CA ILE A 422 0.47 -15.23 18.79
C ILE A 422 -0.75 -15.70 17.99
N ALA A 423 -0.52 -16.24 16.79
CA ALA A 423 -1.53 -16.77 15.90
C ALA A 423 -0.99 -17.97 15.11
N ASP A 424 -1.87 -18.68 14.42
CA ASP A 424 -1.51 -19.87 13.64
C ASP A 424 -0.70 -19.49 12.39
N ASN A 425 0.52 -20.03 12.27
CA ASN A 425 1.39 -19.84 11.12
C ASN A 425 0.92 -20.62 9.86
N GLY A 426 -0.10 -21.45 9.96
CA GLY A 426 -0.68 -22.17 8.83
C GLY A 426 -1.59 -21.30 7.94
N SER A 427 -1.91 -20.07 8.35
CA SER A 427 -2.77 -19.16 7.61
C SER A 427 -2.09 -17.83 7.33
N SER A 428 -2.43 -17.18 6.21
CA SER A 428 -1.94 -15.83 5.87
C SER A 428 -2.30 -14.81 6.95
N ASP A 429 -3.52 -14.90 7.48
CA ASP A 429 -4.01 -14.04 8.58
C ASP A 429 -3.15 -14.19 9.83
N GLY A 430 -2.82 -15.41 10.22
CA GLY A 430 -2.02 -15.70 11.40
C GLY A 430 -0.55 -15.31 11.23
N LYS A 431 0.03 -15.58 10.06
CA LYS A 431 1.38 -15.10 9.72
C LYS A 431 1.45 -13.58 9.80
N ALA A 432 0.45 -12.85 9.27
CA ALA A 432 0.41 -11.39 9.35
C ALA A 432 0.34 -10.89 10.81
N GLN A 433 -0.34 -11.61 11.71
CA GLN A 433 -0.36 -11.28 13.12
C GLN A 433 0.99 -11.58 13.81
N ASN A 434 1.69 -12.63 13.39
CA ASN A 434 3.00 -13.01 13.96
C ASN A 434 4.10 -12.03 13.54
N ARG A 435 4.03 -11.43 12.34
CA ARG A 435 4.92 -10.33 11.92
C ARG A 435 4.61 -9.06 12.71
N ARG A 436 5.25 -8.87 13.85
CA ARG A 436 4.96 -7.78 14.79
C ARG A 436 6.21 -7.26 15.49
N VAL A 437 6.07 -6.08 16.08
CA VAL A 437 7.02 -5.50 17.03
C VAL A 437 6.32 -5.30 18.36
N GLU A 438 6.98 -5.65 19.45
CA GLU A 438 6.52 -5.44 20.81
C GLU A 438 7.40 -4.41 21.53
N PHE A 439 6.79 -3.54 22.30
CA PHE A 439 7.46 -2.61 23.20
C PHE A 439 7.07 -2.97 24.62
N ILE A 440 8.03 -3.32 25.44
CA ILE A 440 7.83 -3.66 26.85
C ILE A 440 8.48 -2.59 27.71
N LYS A 441 7.70 -1.95 28.57
CA LYS A 441 8.15 -0.98 29.56
C LYS A 441 9.04 -1.70 30.58
N LYS A 442 10.20 -1.08 30.88
CA LYS A 442 11.16 -1.54 31.89
C LYS A 442 11.15 -0.67 33.13
#